data_6ac05b63ba982382f9e53bb24ef1443c
#
_entry.id   6ac05b63ba982382f9e53bb24ef1443c
#
_cell.length_a   1.000
_cell.length_b   1.000
_cell.length_c   1.000
_cell.angle_alpha   90.00
_cell.angle_beta   90.00
_cell.angle_gamma   90.00
#
_symmetry.space_group_name_H-M   'P 1'
#
loop_
_entity.id
_entity.type
_entity.pdbx_description
1 polymer ?
#
loop_
_entity_poly.entity_id
_entity_poly.type
_entity_poly.pdbx_seq_one_letter_code
_entity_poly.pdbx_strand_id
1 'polypeptide(L)'
;MKAFTSEKKIAASSEKIFKAFEDPTLLGKWWGPAGFTITSNTFEFKPGGKWSFVMHGPGGNTYPNETIFQKIARPNKVAIRHDSNPHFTVTATIEDIKGGAIIRWHQDFDSEDVAKNIAHIVKPANEQILDKLKALVESTQQVL
;
A
#
# COMPACT_ATOMS: atom_id res chain seq x y z
N MET A 1 -16.57 9.41 10.31
CA MET A 1 -15.45 8.48 10.30
C MET A 1 -14.51 8.82 9.16
N LYS A 2 -13.23 8.99 9.46
CA LYS A 2 -12.23 9.36 8.44
C LYS A 2 -11.15 8.30 8.23
N ALA A 3 -11.27 7.15 8.88
CA ALA A 3 -10.32 6.06 8.75
C ALA A 3 -11.00 4.81 8.23
N PHE A 4 -10.24 4.05 7.42
CA PHE A 4 -10.70 2.78 6.84
C PHE A 4 -9.66 1.72 7.15
N THR A 5 -10.12 0.56 7.62
CA THR A 5 -9.24 -0.54 7.99
C THR A 5 -9.62 -1.79 7.22
N SER A 6 -8.63 -2.44 6.64
CA SER A 6 -8.80 -3.73 5.97
C SER A 6 -7.71 -4.67 6.46
N GLU A 7 -7.94 -5.97 6.38
CA GLU A 7 -6.89 -6.93 6.71
C GLU A 7 -6.96 -8.13 5.78
N LYS A 8 -5.83 -8.82 5.65
CA LYS A 8 -5.69 -9.97 4.75
C LYS A 8 -4.69 -10.95 5.32
N LYS A 9 -5.07 -12.23 5.33
CA LYS A 9 -4.13 -13.32 5.62
C LYS A 9 -3.37 -13.67 4.35
N ILE A 10 -2.05 -13.82 4.50
CA ILE A 10 -1.16 -14.10 3.37
C ILE A 10 -0.30 -15.29 3.75
N ALA A 11 -0.18 -16.26 2.84
CA ALA A 11 0.64 -17.44 3.05
C ALA A 11 2.11 -17.14 2.73
N ALA A 12 2.68 -16.19 3.49
CA ALA A 12 4.07 -15.76 3.37
C ALA A 12 4.50 -15.12 4.69
N SER A 13 5.79 -15.11 4.95
CA SER A 13 6.34 -14.49 6.16
C SER A 13 6.22 -12.97 6.12
N SER A 14 6.28 -12.34 7.29
CA SER A 14 6.30 -10.89 7.39
C SER A 14 7.49 -10.29 6.63
N GLU A 15 8.65 -10.95 6.65
CA GLU A 15 9.84 -10.50 5.90
C GLU A 15 9.55 -10.43 4.40
N LYS A 16 8.88 -11.45 3.87
CA LYS A 16 8.58 -11.51 2.45
C LYS A 16 7.58 -10.43 2.04
N ILE A 17 6.60 -10.19 2.88
CA ILE A 17 5.61 -9.12 2.65
C ILE A 17 6.30 -7.76 2.75
N PHE A 18 7.16 -7.58 3.75
CA PHE A 18 7.89 -6.33 3.93
C PHE A 18 8.76 -6.02 2.71
N LYS A 19 9.39 -7.04 2.13
CA LYS A 19 10.22 -6.87 0.94
C LYS A 19 9.40 -6.32 -0.24
N ALA A 20 8.13 -6.63 -0.31
CA ALA A 20 7.25 -6.09 -1.35
C ALA A 20 6.98 -4.60 -1.18
N PHE A 21 7.25 -4.02 -0.01
CA PHE A 21 7.25 -2.58 0.21
C PHE A 21 8.62 -1.98 -0.12
N GLU A 22 9.68 -2.68 0.25
CA GLU A 22 11.06 -2.18 0.19
C GLU A 22 11.60 -2.10 -1.24
N ASP A 23 11.18 -3.01 -2.09
CA ASP A 23 11.64 -3.10 -3.48
C ASP A 23 10.69 -2.32 -4.38
N PRO A 24 11.13 -1.20 -5.01
CA PRO A 24 10.23 -0.37 -5.81
C PRO A 24 9.63 -1.10 -7.01
N THR A 25 10.34 -2.09 -7.57
CA THR A 25 9.79 -2.90 -8.66
C THR A 25 8.61 -3.74 -8.16
N LEU A 26 8.76 -4.35 -7.01
CA LEU A 26 7.67 -5.13 -6.41
C LEU A 26 6.53 -4.23 -5.96
N LEU A 27 6.85 -3.12 -5.29
CA LEU A 27 5.85 -2.17 -4.80
C LEU A 27 4.96 -1.67 -5.94
N GLY A 28 5.55 -1.39 -7.08
CA GLY A 28 4.81 -0.92 -8.25
C GLY A 28 3.84 -1.95 -8.84
N LYS A 29 4.00 -3.22 -8.48
CA LYS A 29 3.13 -4.29 -9.01
C LYS A 29 1.83 -4.44 -8.25
N TRP A 30 1.76 -3.97 -7.01
CA TRP A 30 0.55 -4.16 -6.20
C TRP A 30 -0.04 -2.86 -5.66
N TRP A 31 0.69 -1.76 -5.69
CA TRP A 31 0.16 -0.48 -5.23
C TRP A 31 -0.90 0.02 -6.20
N GLY A 32 -2.01 0.52 -5.66
CA GLY A 32 -3.12 1.00 -6.47
C GLY A 32 -4.17 -0.08 -6.74
N PRO A 33 -5.41 0.33 -6.98
CA PRO A 33 -6.50 -0.61 -7.21
C PRO A 33 -6.36 -1.36 -8.52
N ALA A 34 -7.26 -2.32 -8.76
CA ALA A 34 -7.24 -3.14 -9.98
C ALA A 34 -7.28 -2.25 -11.23
N GLY A 35 -6.46 -2.59 -12.22
CA GLY A 35 -6.39 -1.86 -13.47
C GLY A 35 -5.41 -0.70 -13.48
N PHE A 36 -4.80 -0.37 -12.34
CA PHE A 36 -3.80 0.69 -12.27
C PHE A 36 -2.39 0.12 -12.29
N THR A 37 -1.47 0.88 -12.89
CA THR A 37 -0.03 0.60 -12.85
C THR A 37 0.69 1.82 -12.29
N ILE A 38 1.96 1.64 -11.92
CA ILE A 38 2.73 2.68 -11.23
C ILE A 38 4.10 2.84 -11.87
N THR A 39 4.50 4.10 -12.07
CA THR A 39 5.87 4.44 -12.43
C THR A 39 6.45 5.29 -11.30
N SER A 40 7.51 4.79 -10.65
CA SER A 40 8.17 5.53 -9.58
C SER A 40 9.24 6.46 -10.15
N ASN A 41 9.22 7.71 -9.70
CA ASN A 41 10.20 8.73 -10.10
C ASN A 41 11.31 8.87 -9.07
N THR A 42 10.93 8.91 -7.79
CA THR A 42 11.86 9.00 -6.66
C THR A 42 11.46 7.95 -5.64
N PHE A 43 12.44 7.22 -5.13
CA PHE A 43 12.16 6.19 -4.13
C PHE A 43 13.28 6.12 -3.12
N GLU A 44 13.00 6.61 -1.91
CA GLU A 44 13.97 6.62 -0.80
C GLU A 44 13.34 5.87 0.37
N PHE A 45 13.60 4.58 0.46
CA PHE A 45 12.97 3.74 1.48
C PHE A 45 13.67 3.86 2.83
N LYS A 46 13.36 4.94 3.52
CA LYS A 46 13.88 5.24 4.87
C LYS A 46 12.90 6.20 5.55
N PRO A 47 12.88 6.27 6.89
CA PRO A 47 12.02 7.25 7.57
C PRO A 47 12.34 8.67 7.09
N GLY A 48 11.31 9.39 6.69
CA GLY A 48 11.45 10.72 6.10
C GLY A 48 11.78 10.75 4.62
N GLY A 49 12.02 9.58 4.01
CA GLY A 49 12.34 9.48 2.59
C GLY A 49 11.14 9.74 1.70
N LYS A 50 11.40 10.18 0.47
CA LYS A 50 10.36 10.50 -0.50
C LYS A 50 10.07 9.32 -1.41
N TRP A 51 8.81 9.18 -1.77
CA TRP A 51 8.38 8.28 -2.83
C TRP A 51 7.40 9.05 -3.71
N SER A 52 7.90 9.49 -4.86
CA SER A 52 7.10 10.20 -5.86
C SER A 52 6.81 9.25 -7.00
N PHE A 53 5.57 9.14 -7.41
CA PHE A 53 5.18 8.20 -8.44
C PHE A 53 3.98 8.71 -9.22
N VAL A 54 3.74 8.09 -10.38
CA VAL A 54 2.58 8.36 -11.21
C VAL A 54 1.75 7.09 -11.30
N MET A 55 0.46 7.21 -11.01
CA MET A 55 -0.50 6.12 -11.21
C MET A 55 -1.07 6.24 -12.61
N HIS A 56 -1.09 5.13 -13.33
CA HIS A 56 -1.65 5.06 -14.68
C HIS A 56 -2.97 4.29 -14.60
N GLY A 57 -4.08 4.97 -14.88
CA GLY A 57 -5.40 4.36 -14.84
C GLY A 57 -5.72 3.58 -16.12
N PRO A 58 -6.73 2.73 -16.09
CA PRO A 58 -7.11 1.90 -17.23
C PRO A 58 -7.61 2.69 -18.44
N GLY A 59 -8.08 3.92 -18.22
CA GLY A 59 -8.53 4.79 -19.30
C GLY A 59 -7.46 5.71 -19.89
N GLY A 60 -6.20 5.52 -19.50
CA GLY A 60 -5.09 6.35 -19.99
C GLY A 60 -4.83 7.60 -19.18
N ASN A 61 -5.63 7.89 -18.17
CA ASN A 61 -5.41 9.03 -17.29
C ASN A 61 -4.24 8.76 -16.36
N THR A 62 -3.50 9.80 -16.02
CA THR A 62 -2.35 9.71 -15.10
C THR A 62 -2.59 10.57 -13.87
N TYR A 63 -2.08 10.10 -12.73
CA TYR A 63 -2.27 10.75 -11.44
C TYR A 63 -0.94 10.84 -10.71
N PRO A 64 -0.29 12.02 -10.70
CA PRO A 64 0.95 12.18 -9.94
C PRO A 64 0.66 12.10 -8.44
N ASN A 65 1.55 11.42 -7.71
CA ASN A 65 1.42 11.25 -6.26
C ASN A 65 2.74 11.60 -5.59
N GLU A 66 2.64 12.33 -4.47
CA GLU A 66 3.78 12.66 -3.62
C GLU A 66 3.56 12.02 -2.26
N THR A 67 4.48 11.18 -1.85
CA THR A 67 4.38 10.50 -0.55
C THR A 67 5.70 10.56 0.19
N ILE A 68 5.61 10.35 1.51
CA ILE A 68 6.76 10.32 2.41
C ILE A 68 6.62 9.09 3.30
N PHE A 69 7.70 8.32 3.45
CA PHE A 69 7.72 7.22 4.41
C PHE A 69 7.86 7.81 5.80
N GLN A 70 6.77 7.84 6.56
CA GLN A 70 6.78 8.41 7.91
C GLN A 70 7.44 7.48 8.92
N LYS A 71 7.21 6.18 8.78
CA LYS A 71 7.73 5.21 9.71
C LYS A 71 8.02 3.90 8.98
N ILE A 72 9.15 3.31 9.32
CA ILE A 72 9.53 2.00 8.81
C ILE A 72 10.11 1.23 10.00
N ALA A 73 9.48 0.10 10.33
CA ALA A 73 9.96 -0.81 11.37
C ALA A 73 9.95 -2.21 10.79
N ARG A 74 11.10 -2.67 10.35
CA ARG A 74 11.29 -3.96 9.70
C ARG A 74 11.04 -5.10 10.71
N PRO A 75 10.32 -6.13 10.35
CA PRO A 75 9.51 -6.31 9.13
C PRO A 75 8.02 -6.07 9.38
N ASN A 76 7.66 -5.30 10.38
CA ASN A 76 6.31 -5.28 10.93
C ASN A 76 5.49 -4.04 10.60
N LYS A 77 6.11 -2.94 10.17
CA LYS A 77 5.34 -1.71 9.98
C LYS A 77 5.93 -0.80 8.91
N VAL A 78 5.05 -0.25 8.08
CA VAL A 78 5.36 0.84 7.15
C VAL A 78 4.23 1.84 7.21
N ALA A 79 4.54 3.11 7.47
CA ALA A 79 3.54 4.19 7.44
C ALA A 79 3.93 5.15 6.33
N ILE A 80 2.97 5.43 5.44
CA ILE A 80 3.18 6.26 4.26
C ILE A 80 2.22 7.43 4.30
N ARG A 81 2.78 8.64 4.27
CA ARG A 81 2.00 9.87 4.22
C ARG A 81 1.77 10.27 2.77
N HIS A 82 0.51 10.34 2.35
CA HIS A 82 0.14 10.86 1.04
C HIS A 82 0.05 12.38 1.15
N ASP A 83 1.04 13.07 0.60
CA ASP A 83 1.24 14.50 0.80
C ASP A 83 0.75 15.33 -0.39
N SER A 84 -0.11 14.78 -1.20
CA SER A 84 -0.85 15.48 -2.25
C SER A 84 -2.34 15.21 -2.01
N ASN A 85 -3.23 15.93 -2.72
CA ASN A 85 -4.66 15.73 -2.52
C ASN A 85 -5.12 14.36 -3.03
N PRO A 86 -5.97 13.65 -2.29
CA PRO A 86 -6.39 13.93 -0.92
C PRO A 86 -5.32 13.54 0.10
N HIS A 87 -5.20 14.30 1.19
CA HIS A 87 -4.18 14.03 2.22
C HIS A 87 -4.63 12.90 3.14
N PHE A 88 -3.79 11.89 3.30
CA PHE A 88 -4.05 10.77 4.19
C PHE A 88 -2.74 10.08 4.60
N THR A 89 -2.84 9.22 5.61
CA THR A 89 -1.74 8.35 6.00
C THR A 89 -2.20 6.91 5.94
N VAL A 90 -1.42 6.07 5.28
CA VAL A 90 -1.63 4.62 5.29
C VAL A 90 -0.61 4.01 6.23
N THR A 91 -1.09 3.22 7.19
CA THR A 91 -0.22 2.44 8.06
C THR A 91 -0.49 0.96 7.81
N ALA A 92 0.53 0.26 7.37
CA ALA A 92 0.48 -1.19 7.20
C ALA A 92 1.23 -1.84 8.35
N THR A 93 0.55 -2.74 9.07
CA THR A 93 1.18 -3.54 10.11
C THR A 93 1.12 -5.01 9.71
N ILE A 94 2.19 -5.73 9.97
CA ILE A 94 2.35 -7.12 9.53
C ILE A 94 2.68 -7.97 10.74
N GLU A 95 1.86 -8.99 10.98
CA GLU A 95 2.00 -9.87 12.13
C GLU A 95 2.15 -11.31 11.66
N ASP A 96 3.25 -11.97 12.05
CA ASP A 96 3.42 -13.39 11.73
C ASP A 96 2.42 -14.23 12.51
N ILE A 97 1.82 -15.19 11.84
CA ILE A 97 0.89 -16.16 12.41
C ILE A 97 1.28 -17.55 11.94
N LYS A 98 0.66 -18.57 12.49
CA LYS A 98 0.90 -19.93 12.03
C LYS A 98 0.48 -20.05 10.56
N GLY A 99 1.43 -20.44 9.71
CA GLY A 99 1.18 -20.63 8.28
C GLY A 99 1.31 -19.38 7.43
N GLY A 100 1.72 -18.25 7.98
CA GLY A 100 1.89 -17.03 7.19
C GLY A 100 1.93 -15.78 8.02
N ALA A 101 1.21 -14.76 7.57
CA ALA A 101 1.11 -13.47 8.27
C ALA A 101 -0.24 -12.81 7.99
N ILE A 102 -0.59 -11.86 8.84
CA ILE A 102 -1.73 -10.98 8.61
C ILE A 102 -1.20 -9.59 8.37
N ILE A 103 -1.62 -8.96 7.28
CA ILE A 103 -1.38 -7.54 7.06
C ILE A 103 -2.65 -6.77 7.41
N ARG A 104 -2.50 -5.70 8.19
CA ARG A 104 -3.58 -4.79 8.51
C ARG A 104 -3.27 -3.46 7.87
N TRP A 105 -4.24 -2.93 7.13
CA TRP A 105 -4.11 -1.73 6.32
C TRP A 105 -5.03 -0.67 6.91
N HIS A 106 -4.45 0.39 7.44
CA HIS A 106 -5.21 1.48 8.07
C HIS A 106 -4.96 2.76 7.28
N GLN A 107 -6.03 3.31 6.70
CA GLN A 107 -5.94 4.53 5.91
C GLN A 107 -6.74 5.62 6.61
N ASP A 108 -6.04 6.65 7.07
CA ASP A 108 -6.62 7.73 7.86
C ASP A 108 -6.54 9.04 7.07
N PHE A 109 -7.70 9.56 6.70
CA PHE A 109 -7.79 10.82 5.94
C PHE A 109 -7.76 12.01 6.88
N ASP A 110 -7.16 13.13 6.42
CA ASP A 110 -7.11 14.35 7.20
C ASP A 110 -8.50 14.99 7.32
N SER A 111 -9.33 14.87 6.26
CA SER A 111 -10.67 15.46 6.20
C SER A 111 -11.74 14.39 6.32
N GLU A 112 -12.62 14.55 7.30
CA GLU A 112 -13.76 13.65 7.47
C GLU A 112 -14.74 13.76 6.29
N ASP A 113 -14.94 14.98 5.76
CA ASP A 113 -15.82 15.20 4.62
C ASP A 113 -15.29 14.50 3.38
N VAL A 114 -14.00 14.59 3.10
CA VAL A 114 -13.39 13.90 1.97
C VAL A 114 -13.54 12.39 2.13
N ALA A 115 -13.23 11.86 3.31
CA ALA A 115 -13.35 10.42 3.57
C ALA A 115 -14.78 9.93 3.34
N LYS A 116 -15.76 10.69 3.81
CA LYS A 116 -17.17 10.34 3.66
C LYS A 116 -17.57 10.29 2.19
N ASN A 117 -17.11 11.27 1.41
CA ASN A 117 -17.50 11.40 0.01
C ASN A 117 -16.90 10.29 -0.87
N ILE A 118 -15.72 9.76 -0.51
CA ILE A 118 -15.04 8.75 -1.33
C ILE A 118 -15.02 7.35 -0.71
N ALA A 119 -15.73 7.14 0.40
CA ALA A 119 -15.78 5.85 1.09
C ALA A 119 -16.15 4.70 0.14
N HIS A 120 -17.11 4.94 -0.74
CA HIS A 120 -17.59 3.92 -1.70
C HIS A 120 -16.52 3.53 -2.73
N ILE A 121 -15.49 4.36 -2.90
CA ILE A 121 -14.35 4.09 -3.78
C ILE A 121 -13.22 3.45 -2.99
N VAL A 122 -12.93 3.99 -1.80
CA VAL A 122 -11.77 3.59 -0.98
C VAL A 122 -11.90 2.17 -0.45
N LYS A 123 -13.07 1.80 0.04
CA LYS A 123 -13.25 0.47 0.64
C LYS A 123 -12.97 -0.66 -0.34
N PRO A 124 -13.59 -0.70 -1.54
CA PRO A 124 -13.25 -1.76 -2.49
C PRO A 124 -11.82 -1.64 -3.03
N ALA A 125 -11.29 -0.41 -3.18
CA ALA A 125 -9.92 -0.21 -3.64
C ALA A 125 -8.91 -0.83 -2.69
N ASN A 126 -9.08 -0.64 -1.37
CA ASN A 126 -8.17 -1.21 -0.38
C ASN A 126 -8.20 -2.74 -0.41
N GLU A 127 -9.36 -3.35 -0.61
CA GLU A 127 -9.44 -4.80 -0.77
C GLU A 127 -8.70 -5.27 -2.01
N GLN A 128 -8.82 -4.56 -3.12
CA GLN A 128 -8.13 -4.89 -4.37
C GLN A 128 -6.62 -4.78 -4.22
N ILE A 129 -6.15 -3.75 -3.52
CA ILE A 129 -4.72 -3.55 -3.25
C ILE A 129 -4.16 -4.74 -2.47
N LEU A 130 -4.84 -5.14 -1.40
CA LEU A 130 -4.39 -6.25 -0.58
C LEU A 130 -4.48 -7.58 -1.31
N ASP A 131 -5.46 -7.76 -2.18
CA ASP A 131 -5.55 -8.96 -3.03
C ASP A 131 -4.37 -9.04 -3.99
N LYS A 132 -3.96 -7.92 -4.57
CA LYS A 132 -2.79 -7.87 -5.46
C LYS A 132 -1.50 -8.19 -4.69
N LEU A 133 -1.35 -7.64 -3.49
CA LEU A 133 -0.20 -7.94 -2.65
C LEU A 133 -0.14 -9.42 -2.32
N LYS A 134 -1.25 -10.00 -1.90
CA LYS A 134 -1.35 -11.42 -1.57
C LYS A 134 -0.95 -12.28 -2.78
N ALA A 135 -1.51 -12.00 -3.94
CA ALA A 135 -1.22 -12.75 -5.15
C ALA A 135 0.27 -12.67 -5.50
N LEU A 136 0.85 -11.48 -5.38
CA LEU A 136 2.26 -11.27 -5.70
C LEU A 136 3.19 -12.07 -4.79
N VAL A 137 3.03 -11.94 -3.47
CA VAL A 137 3.96 -12.57 -2.54
C VAL A 137 3.78 -14.08 -2.46
N GLU A 138 2.55 -14.57 -2.62
CA GLU A 138 2.31 -16.03 -2.64
C GLU A 138 2.84 -16.66 -3.91
N SER A 139 2.75 -15.94 -5.03
CA SER A 139 3.29 -16.39 -6.31
C SER A 139 4.82 -16.48 -6.26
N THR A 140 5.50 -15.44 -5.78
CA THR A 140 6.96 -15.44 -5.69
C THR A 140 7.48 -16.48 -4.71
N GLN A 141 6.71 -16.84 -3.69
CA GLN A 141 7.08 -17.87 -2.74
C GLN A 141 7.18 -19.24 -3.41
N GLN A 142 6.39 -19.48 -4.43
CA GLN A 142 6.38 -20.77 -5.14
C GLN A 142 7.56 -20.94 -6.08
N VAL A 143 8.24 -19.86 -6.43
CA VAL A 143 9.38 -19.88 -7.34
C VAL A 143 10.64 -20.42 -6.66
N LEU A 144 10.63 -20.47 -5.37
CA LEU A 144 11.75 -21.00 -4.59
C LEU A 144 11.70 -22.51 -4.54
#